data_72504328385ba682880bc64030cc4f4c
#
_entry.id   72504328385ba682880bc64030cc4f4c
#
_cell.length_a   1.000
_cell.length_b   1.000
_cell.length_c   1.000
_cell.angle_alpha   90.00
_cell.angle_beta   90.00
_cell.angle_gamma   90.00
#
_symmetry.space_group_name_H-M   'P 1'
#
loop_
_entity.id
_entity.type
_entity.pdbx_description
1 polymer ?
#
loop_
_entity_poly.entity_id
_entity_poly.type
_entity_poly.pdbx_seq_one_letter_code
_entity_poly.pdbx_strand_id
1 'polypeptide(L)'
;EARGRGEVMGFTVPALNIRGLPFELCRAIFRTAIKTNAGAFIFELAKSEMGYTFQKPQELSAVILGAAIKEGYKGPVFIQGDHFQVNAKNYAQDKDKEIKGLKNLIKEGIAGGFYNIDIDTSTLVDLNHETVVEQQRANFEVGVELTKYVRDFEPDGITVSVGGEIGEVGKENSN
;
A
#
# COMPACT_ATOMS: atom_id res chain seq x y z
N GLU A 1 -5.43 13.82 3.58
CA GLU A 1 -5.70 14.36 4.92
C GLU A 1 -7.19 14.66 5.15
N ALA A 2 -7.85 15.47 4.31
CA ALA A 2 -9.26 15.84 4.48
C ALA A 2 -10.19 14.62 4.59
N ARG A 3 -9.94 13.57 3.79
CA ARG A 3 -10.69 12.31 3.88
C ARG A 3 -10.42 11.56 5.19
N GLY A 4 -9.18 11.53 5.65
CA GLY A 4 -8.83 10.92 6.95
C GLY A 4 -9.46 11.63 8.15
N ARG A 5 -9.77 12.93 8.02
CA ARG A 5 -10.52 13.71 9.03
C ARG A 5 -12.05 13.65 8.85
N GLY A 6 -12.55 12.91 7.87
CA GLY A 6 -13.98 12.81 7.58
C GLY A 6 -14.60 14.07 6.94
N GLU A 7 -13.80 15.03 6.49
CA GLU A 7 -14.24 16.26 5.85
C GLU A 7 -14.71 16.04 4.41
N VAL A 8 -14.20 14.99 3.77
CA VAL A 8 -14.54 14.59 2.40
C VAL A 8 -14.95 13.14 2.39
N MET A 9 -16.21 12.88 2.09
CA MET A 9 -16.84 11.55 2.12
C MET A 9 -17.76 11.36 0.91
N GLY A 10 -18.34 10.17 0.79
CA GLY A 10 -19.40 9.87 -0.18
C GLY A 10 -18.90 9.43 -1.56
N PHE A 11 -17.61 9.11 -1.71
CA PHE A 11 -17.07 8.49 -2.92
C PHE A 11 -16.02 7.45 -2.58
N THR A 12 -15.79 6.50 -3.51
CA THR A 12 -14.69 5.54 -3.45
C THR A 12 -13.63 5.87 -4.49
N VAL A 13 -12.38 5.57 -4.17
CA VAL A 13 -11.26 5.66 -5.11
C VAL A 13 -10.82 4.23 -5.41
N PRO A 14 -11.08 3.70 -6.62
CA PRO A 14 -10.67 2.33 -6.95
C PRO A 14 -9.15 2.22 -7.02
N ALA A 15 -8.62 1.09 -6.57
CA ALA A 15 -7.23 0.73 -6.66
C ALA A 15 -7.05 -0.46 -7.61
N LEU A 16 -6.01 -0.45 -8.40
CA LEU A 16 -5.77 -1.37 -9.51
C LEU A 16 -4.37 -1.97 -9.38
N ASN A 17 -4.30 -3.27 -9.07
CA ASN A 17 -3.02 -4.00 -9.04
C ASN A 17 -2.47 -4.21 -10.46
N ILE A 18 -1.23 -3.80 -10.68
CA ILE A 18 -0.55 -3.87 -11.98
C ILE A 18 0.47 -4.99 -11.97
N ARG A 19 0.06 -6.19 -12.38
CA ARG A 19 0.85 -7.43 -12.24
C ARG A 19 1.63 -7.88 -13.47
N GLY A 20 1.30 -7.34 -14.65
CA GLY A 20 1.95 -7.76 -15.89
C GLY A 20 1.72 -6.77 -17.02
N LEU A 21 2.65 -6.72 -17.99
CA LEU A 21 2.63 -5.75 -19.07
C LEU A 21 2.35 -4.31 -18.59
N PRO A 22 3.04 -3.84 -17.54
CA PRO A 22 2.60 -2.67 -16.77
C PRO A 22 2.47 -1.43 -17.63
N PHE A 23 3.35 -1.18 -18.60
CA PHE A 23 3.26 -0.02 -19.47
C PHE A 23 1.98 -0.03 -20.32
N GLU A 24 1.69 -1.13 -21.01
CA GLU A 24 0.52 -1.22 -21.88
C GLU A 24 -0.80 -1.23 -21.09
N LEU A 25 -0.81 -1.88 -19.93
CA LEU A 25 -1.97 -1.88 -19.06
C LEU A 25 -2.27 -0.47 -18.51
N CYS A 26 -1.25 0.24 -18.01
CA CYS A 26 -1.40 1.61 -17.54
C CYS A 26 -1.85 2.54 -18.67
N ARG A 27 -1.33 2.40 -19.89
CA ARG A 27 -1.82 3.15 -21.06
C ARG A 27 -3.30 2.90 -21.33
N ALA A 28 -3.74 1.65 -21.29
CA ALA A 28 -5.15 1.30 -21.49
C ALA A 28 -6.04 1.94 -20.40
N ILE A 29 -5.59 1.91 -19.14
CA ILE A 29 -6.28 2.56 -18.02
C ILE A 29 -6.39 4.07 -18.24
N PHE A 30 -5.30 4.75 -18.56
CA PHE A 30 -5.32 6.20 -18.79
C PHE A 30 -6.21 6.59 -19.99
N ARG A 31 -6.15 5.85 -21.11
CA ARG A 31 -7.05 6.07 -22.25
C ARG A 31 -8.52 5.93 -21.84
N THR A 32 -8.82 4.90 -21.05
CA THR A 32 -10.20 4.67 -20.57
C THR A 32 -10.63 5.80 -19.64
N ALA A 33 -9.77 6.19 -18.70
CA ALA A 33 -10.05 7.30 -17.77
C ALA A 33 -10.33 8.61 -18.50
N ILE A 34 -9.55 8.94 -19.51
CA ILE A 34 -9.79 10.13 -20.35
C ILE A 34 -11.13 10.02 -21.08
N LYS A 35 -11.40 8.89 -21.73
CA LYS A 35 -12.61 8.64 -22.52
C LYS A 35 -13.88 8.70 -21.66
N THR A 36 -13.83 8.21 -20.44
CA THR A 36 -14.99 8.14 -19.53
C THR A 36 -15.07 9.31 -18.57
N ASN A 37 -14.12 10.25 -18.63
CA ASN A 37 -13.97 11.34 -17.65
C ASN A 37 -13.94 10.77 -16.20
N ALA A 38 -13.21 9.69 -16.00
CA ALA A 38 -13.11 9.04 -14.70
C ALA A 38 -12.43 9.96 -13.68
N GLY A 39 -12.89 9.87 -12.43
CA GLY A 39 -12.27 10.57 -11.30
C GLY A 39 -10.93 9.97 -10.89
N ALA A 40 -10.58 10.15 -9.63
CA ALA A 40 -9.34 9.61 -9.07
C ALA A 40 -9.35 8.07 -9.02
N PHE A 41 -8.21 7.46 -9.27
CA PHE A 41 -7.93 6.04 -9.11
C PHE A 41 -6.47 5.84 -8.69
N ILE A 42 -6.15 4.67 -8.15
CA ILE A 42 -4.84 4.34 -7.61
C ILE A 42 -4.26 3.18 -8.41
N PHE A 43 -2.99 3.27 -8.76
CA PHE A 43 -2.20 2.12 -9.21
C PHE A 43 -1.48 1.52 -8.01
N GLU A 44 -1.49 0.20 -7.90
CA GLU A 44 -0.86 -0.44 -6.75
C GLU A 44 -0.10 -1.71 -7.11
N LEU A 45 0.83 -2.08 -6.24
CA LEU A 45 1.59 -3.32 -6.35
C LEU A 45 1.87 -3.85 -4.94
N ALA A 46 1.50 -5.11 -4.71
CA ALA A 46 1.72 -5.75 -3.42
C ALA A 46 3.17 -6.21 -3.23
N LYS A 47 3.61 -6.31 -1.97
CA LYS A 47 4.93 -6.86 -1.62
C LYS A 47 5.18 -8.21 -2.28
N SER A 48 4.20 -9.11 -2.25
CA SER A 48 4.30 -10.44 -2.89
C SER A 48 4.41 -10.33 -4.40
N GLU A 49 3.67 -9.41 -5.01
CA GLU A 49 3.67 -9.15 -6.46
C GLU A 49 5.01 -8.61 -6.95
N MET A 50 5.64 -7.71 -6.18
CA MET A 50 7.01 -7.26 -6.44
C MET A 50 7.99 -8.44 -6.45
N GLY A 51 7.76 -9.44 -5.60
CA GLY A 51 8.60 -10.62 -5.51
C GLY A 51 8.59 -11.47 -6.79
N TYR A 52 7.41 -11.82 -7.32
CA TYR A 52 7.32 -12.69 -8.49
C TYR A 52 7.37 -11.96 -9.83
N THR A 53 7.06 -10.67 -9.88
CA THR A 53 7.22 -9.84 -11.09
C THR A 53 8.62 -9.25 -11.23
N PHE A 54 9.42 -9.27 -10.16
CA PHE A 54 10.71 -8.59 -10.06
C PHE A 54 10.63 -7.07 -10.28
N GLN A 55 9.43 -6.48 -10.18
CA GLN A 55 9.22 -5.06 -10.41
C GLN A 55 9.48 -4.25 -9.15
N LYS A 56 10.40 -3.30 -9.23
CA LYS A 56 10.73 -2.40 -8.12
C LYS A 56 9.81 -1.18 -8.07
N PRO A 57 9.63 -0.54 -6.89
CA PRO A 57 8.78 0.64 -6.76
C PRO A 57 9.12 1.76 -7.76
N GLN A 58 10.40 2.09 -7.92
CA GLN A 58 10.84 3.14 -8.84
C GLN A 58 10.53 2.80 -10.31
N GLU A 59 10.68 1.54 -10.68
CA GLU A 59 10.36 1.07 -12.03
C GLU A 59 8.86 1.18 -12.30
N LEU A 60 8.02 0.73 -11.37
CA LEU A 60 6.57 0.84 -11.52
C LEU A 60 6.15 2.30 -11.68
N SER A 61 6.65 3.19 -10.83
CA SER A 61 6.34 4.63 -10.92
C SER A 61 6.78 5.23 -12.25
N ALA A 62 7.98 4.91 -12.72
CA ALA A 62 8.47 5.38 -14.03
C ALA A 62 7.58 4.88 -15.18
N VAL A 63 7.14 3.64 -15.13
CA VAL A 63 6.25 3.03 -16.12
C VAL A 63 4.88 3.70 -16.12
N ILE A 64 4.27 3.91 -14.93
CA ILE A 64 2.97 4.58 -14.80
C ILE A 64 3.05 6.02 -15.32
N LEU A 65 4.04 6.79 -14.88
CA LEU A 65 4.21 8.17 -15.30
C LEU A 65 4.51 8.28 -16.82
N GLY A 66 5.34 7.39 -17.35
CA GLY A 66 5.60 7.30 -18.78
C GLY A 66 4.33 6.98 -19.58
N ALA A 67 3.48 6.10 -19.09
CA ALA A 67 2.18 5.78 -19.69
C ALA A 67 1.22 6.99 -19.65
N ALA A 68 1.15 7.71 -18.52
CA ALA A 68 0.35 8.92 -18.39
C ALA A 68 0.76 10.00 -19.41
N ILE A 69 2.08 10.25 -19.53
CA ILE A 69 2.63 11.20 -20.50
C ILE A 69 2.29 10.77 -21.92
N LYS A 70 2.49 9.48 -22.24
CA LYS A 70 2.22 8.93 -23.58
C LYS A 70 0.78 9.10 -24.01
N GLU A 71 -0.16 8.93 -23.09
CA GLU A 71 -1.60 9.06 -23.38
C GLU A 71 -2.13 10.51 -23.18
N GLY A 72 -1.29 11.44 -22.73
CA GLY A 72 -1.68 12.84 -22.52
C GLY A 72 -2.60 13.06 -21.32
N TYR A 73 -2.56 12.14 -20.34
CA TYR A 73 -3.34 12.27 -19.10
C TYR A 73 -2.87 13.48 -18.27
N LYS A 74 -3.84 14.29 -17.79
CA LYS A 74 -3.58 15.54 -17.03
C LYS A 74 -4.08 15.49 -15.59
N GLY A 75 -4.72 14.39 -15.19
CA GLY A 75 -5.23 14.22 -13.84
C GLY A 75 -4.12 13.79 -12.84
N PRO A 76 -4.46 13.69 -11.56
CA PRO A 76 -3.57 13.20 -10.55
C PRO A 76 -3.23 11.71 -10.77
N VAL A 77 -2.01 11.33 -10.42
CA VAL A 77 -1.55 9.93 -10.44
C VAL A 77 -1.23 9.53 -9.01
N PHE A 78 -1.96 8.54 -8.51
CA PHE A 78 -1.75 7.96 -7.19
C PHE A 78 -1.14 6.58 -7.32
N ILE A 79 -0.09 6.30 -6.54
CA ILE A 79 0.61 5.02 -6.52
C ILE A 79 0.65 4.52 -5.08
N GLN A 80 0.35 3.25 -4.89
CA GLN A 80 0.24 2.60 -3.58
C GLN A 80 1.11 1.36 -3.49
N GLY A 81 1.76 1.19 -2.34
CA GLY A 81 2.25 -0.09 -1.90
C GLY A 81 1.11 -0.85 -1.22
N ASP A 82 0.64 -1.89 -1.87
CA ASP A 82 -0.44 -2.74 -1.41
C ASP A 82 0.13 -3.89 -0.56
N HIS A 83 -0.53 -4.23 0.54
CA HIS A 83 -0.11 -5.31 1.43
C HIS A 83 1.41 -5.35 1.71
N PHE A 84 1.95 -4.26 2.29
CA PHE A 84 3.29 -4.32 2.88
C PHE A 84 3.22 -5.18 4.14
N GLN A 85 2.98 -6.47 3.88
CA GLN A 85 2.55 -7.45 4.86
C GLN A 85 3.71 -8.03 5.65
N VAL A 86 3.52 -8.15 6.96
CA VAL A 86 4.38 -8.95 7.83
C VAL A 86 4.20 -10.43 7.50
N ASN A 87 5.30 -11.16 7.31
CA ASN A 87 5.24 -12.61 7.26
C ASN A 87 5.30 -13.17 8.69
N ALA A 88 4.19 -13.71 9.17
CA ALA A 88 4.08 -14.20 10.55
C ALA A 88 5.12 -15.30 10.90
N LYS A 89 5.48 -16.18 9.94
CA LYS A 89 6.48 -17.21 10.15
C LYS A 89 7.89 -16.63 10.33
N ASN A 90 8.25 -15.68 9.46
CA ASN A 90 9.53 -14.98 9.56
C ASN A 90 9.59 -14.15 10.83
N TYR A 91 8.52 -13.47 11.16
CA TYR A 91 8.40 -12.68 12.39
C TYR A 91 8.58 -13.52 13.65
N ALA A 92 8.00 -14.72 13.69
CA ALA A 92 8.18 -15.65 14.80
C ALA A 92 9.61 -16.20 14.91
N GLN A 93 10.33 -16.30 13.79
CA GLN A 93 11.73 -16.77 13.77
C GLN A 93 12.72 -15.65 14.10
N ASP A 94 12.55 -14.48 13.52
CA ASP A 94 13.44 -13.31 13.67
C ASP A 94 12.64 -12.02 13.40
N LYS A 95 12.04 -11.50 14.46
CA LYS A 95 11.24 -10.28 14.44
C LYS A 95 12.01 -9.10 13.85
N ASP A 96 13.24 -8.89 14.31
CA ASP A 96 14.02 -7.72 13.92
C ASP A 96 14.36 -7.74 12.44
N LYS A 97 14.68 -8.92 11.91
CA LYS A 97 14.96 -9.12 10.49
C LYS A 97 13.71 -8.86 9.62
N GLU A 98 12.55 -9.40 10.00
CA GLU A 98 11.30 -9.19 9.25
C GLU A 98 10.90 -7.71 9.24
N ILE A 99 10.91 -7.05 10.40
CA ILE A 99 10.58 -5.62 10.53
C ILE A 99 11.59 -4.75 9.76
N LYS A 100 12.88 -5.07 9.83
CA LYS A 100 13.90 -4.37 9.03
C LYS A 100 13.66 -4.52 7.54
N GLY A 101 13.25 -5.70 7.08
CA GLY A 101 12.88 -5.95 5.68
C GLY A 101 11.74 -5.06 5.22
N LEU A 102 10.68 -4.94 6.03
CA LEU A 102 9.55 -4.05 5.75
C LEU A 102 9.94 -2.57 5.78
N LYS A 103 10.72 -2.15 6.75
CA LYS A 103 11.25 -0.78 6.80
C LYS A 103 12.05 -0.41 5.55
N ASN A 104 12.86 -1.33 5.04
CA ASN A 104 13.58 -1.13 3.78
C ASN A 104 12.61 -0.98 2.60
N LEU A 105 11.59 -1.83 2.51
CA LEU A 105 10.59 -1.76 1.45
C LEU A 105 9.78 -0.45 1.52
N ILE A 106 9.37 0.00 2.72
CA ILE A 106 8.72 1.31 2.94
C ILE A 106 9.60 2.43 2.41
N LYS A 107 10.87 2.45 2.78
CA LYS A 107 11.83 3.45 2.31
C LYS A 107 12.00 3.44 0.79
N GLU A 108 12.12 2.26 0.18
CA GLU A 108 12.19 2.11 -1.28
C GLU A 108 10.89 2.58 -1.95
N GLY A 109 9.74 2.26 -1.37
CA GLY A 109 8.43 2.69 -1.86
C GLY A 109 8.31 4.22 -1.87
N ILE A 110 8.57 4.87 -0.74
CA ILE A 110 8.52 6.33 -0.61
C ILE A 110 9.50 7.01 -1.58
N ALA A 111 10.73 6.53 -1.66
CA ALA A 111 11.73 7.03 -2.62
C ALA A 111 11.29 6.80 -4.08
N GLY A 112 10.47 5.80 -4.34
CA GLY A 112 9.85 5.51 -5.64
C GLY A 112 8.59 6.33 -5.92
N GLY A 113 8.13 7.17 -4.98
CA GLY A 113 6.90 7.98 -5.15
C GLY A 113 5.62 7.25 -4.75
N PHE A 114 5.71 6.19 -3.98
CA PHE A 114 4.55 5.54 -3.34
C PHE A 114 4.13 6.37 -2.13
N TYR A 115 3.14 7.24 -2.32
CA TYR A 115 2.65 8.11 -1.25
C TYR A 115 1.34 7.63 -0.62
N ASN A 116 1.00 6.39 -0.90
CA ASN A 116 -0.01 5.60 -0.21
C ASN A 116 0.65 4.25 0.11
N ILE A 117 0.63 3.84 1.36
CA ILE A 117 1.22 2.57 1.82
C ILE A 117 0.21 1.86 2.71
N ASP A 118 -0.13 0.65 2.34
CA ASP A 118 -0.92 -0.25 3.17
C ASP A 118 0.02 -1.11 4.02
N ILE A 119 0.00 -0.86 5.34
CA ILE A 119 0.78 -1.62 6.32
C ILE A 119 -0.09 -2.75 6.82
N ASP A 120 0.17 -3.96 6.33
CA ASP A 120 -0.58 -5.14 6.71
C ASP A 120 0.17 -5.95 7.78
N THR A 121 -0.24 -5.74 9.01
CA THR A 121 0.21 -6.48 10.19
C THR A 121 -0.84 -7.47 10.71
N SER A 122 -1.95 -7.66 9.99
CA SER A 122 -3.07 -8.52 10.38
C SER A 122 -2.69 -10.00 10.54
N THR A 123 -1.64 -10.46 9.88
CA THR A 123 -1.10 -11.81 10.04
C THR A 123 -0.58 -12.11 11.45
N LEU A 124 -0.42 -11.08 12.29
CA LEU A 124 0.01 -11.16 13.68
C LEU A 124 -1.14 -11.23 14.68
N VAL A 125 -2.39 -11.19 14.21
CA VAL A 125 -3.57 -11.36 15.07
C VAL A 125 -3.55 -12.75 15.68
N ASP A 126 -3.73 -12.82 17.00
CA ASP A 126 -3.79 -14.08 17.76
C ASP A 126 -5.17 -14.26 18.42
N LEU A 127 -6.02 -15.07 17.80
CA LEU A 127 -7.38 -15.34 18.24
C LEU A 127 -7.48 -16.20 19.51
N ASN A 128 -6.36 -16.71 20.04
CA ASN A 128 -6.35 -17.50 21.28
C ASN A 128 -6.55 -16.67 22.54
N HIS A 129 -6.53 -15.35 22.45
CA HIS A 129 -6.77 -14.44 23.56
C HIS A 129 -8.27 -14.17 23.77
N GLU A 130 -8.65 -13.83 25.02
CA GLU A 130 -10.05 -13.63 25.38
C GLU A 130 -10.62 -12.29 24.92
N THR A 131 -9.78 -11.25 24.86
CA THR A 131 -10.22 -9.90 24.49
C THR A 131 -9.74 -9.48 23.10
N VAL A 132 -10.56 -8.70 22.40
CA VAL A 132 -10.19 -8.13 21.08
C VAL A 132 -8.87 -7.35 21.15
N VAL A 133 -8.65 -6.61 22.24
CA VAL A 133 -7.42 -5.82 22.42
C VAL A 133 -6.19 -6.73 22.47
N GLU A 134 -6.27 -7.85 23.18
CA GLU A 134 -5.16 -8.81 23.28
C GLU A 134 -4.95 -9.55 21.95
N GLN A 135 -6.04 -9.97 21.29
CA GLN A 135 -5.98 -10.59 19.96
C GLN A 135 -5.28 -9.68 18.94
N GLN A 136 -5.55 -8.39 18.99
CA GLN A 136 -5.04 -7.39 18.06
C GLN A 136 -3.73 -6.74 18.50
N ARG A 137 -3.21 -7.04 19.68
CA ARG A 137 -2.06 -6.32 20.28
C ARG A 137 -0.85 -6.26 19.34
N ALA A 138 -0.38 -7.40 18.85
CA ALA A 138 0.78 -7.44 17.95
C ALA A 138 0.49 -6.71 16.63
N ASN A 139 -0.74 -6.80 16.11
CA ASN A 139 -1.16 -6.10 14.91
C ASN A 139 -1.00 -4.58 15.09
N PHE A 140 -1.65 -3.97 16.08
CA PHE A 140 -1.59 -2.52 16.21
C PHE A 140 -0.23 -2.00 16.72
N GLU A 141 0.49 -2.73 17.56
CA GLU A 141 1.81 -2.29 18.05
C GLU A 141 2.84 -2.23 16.91
N VAL A 142 2.90 -3.27 16.07
CA VAL A 142 3.78 -3.29 14.89
C VAL A 142 3.30 -2.29 13.83
N GLY A 143 1.99 -2.19 13.62
CA GLY A 143 1.41 -1.19 12.72
C GLY A 143 1.80 0.24 13.09
N VAL A 144 1.75 0.57 14.39
CA VAL A 144 2.20 1.88 14.92
C VAL A 144 3.70 2.08 14.72
N GLU A 145 4.54 1.06 14.97
CA GLU A 145 5.98 1.14 14.73
C GLU A 145 6.29 1.47 13.27
N LEU A 146 5.68 0.75 12.33
CA LEU A 146 5.90 0.96 10.90
C LEU A 146 5.31 2.29 10.41
N THR A 147 4.17 2.71 10.96
CA THR A 147 3.58 4.04 10.65
C THR A 147 4.50 5.17 11.09
N LYS A 148 5.09 5.10 12.29
CA LYS A 148 6.10 6.09 12.72
C LYS A 148 7.29 6.12 11.76
N TYR A 149 7.74 4.95 11.32
CA TYR A 149 8.83 4.86 10.35
C TYR A 149 8.47 5.51 9.00
N VAL A 150 7.22 5.37 8.51
CA VAL A 150 6.75 6.11 7.33
C VAL A 150 6.90 7.61 7.53
N ARG A 151 6.49 8.14 8.70
CA ARG A 151 6.58 9.58 9.02
C ARG A 151 8.03 10.12 9.00
N ASP A 152 9.00 9.29 9.37
CA ASP A 152 10.43 9.67 9.36
C ASP A 152 11.00 9.80 7.93
N PHE A 153 10.34 9.26 6.93
CA PHE A 153 10.80 9.21 5.54
C PHE A 153 9.90 9.93 4.53
N GLU A 154 8.76 10.46 4.95
CA GLU A 154 7.93 11.21 4.04
C GLU A 154 8.62 12.51 3.58
N PRO A 155 8.48 12.87 2.28
CA PRO A 155 9.09 14.09 1.75
C PRO A 155 8.45 15.35 2.33
N ASP A 156 9.20 16.44 2.36
CA ASP A 156 8.71 17.74 2.80
C ASP A 156 7.42 18.13 2.06
N GLY A 157 6.39 18.49 2.83
CA GLY A 157 5.10 18.92 2.30
C GLY A 157 4.19 17.78 1.79
N ILE A 158 4.60 16.54 1.93
CA ILE A 158 3.79 15.36 1.57
C ILE A 158 3.49 14.55 2.84
N THR A 159 2.21 14.32 3.10
CA THR A 159 1.79 13.34 4.10
C THR A 159 1.45 12.04 3.40
N VAL A 160 2.26 11.01 3.62
CA VAL A 160 2.02 9.68 3.06
C VAL A 160 0.75 9.10 3.68
N SER A 161 -0.20 8.69 2.85
CA SER A 161 -1.39 7.97 3.32
C SER A 161 -1.00 6.58 3.82
N VAL A 162 -1.47 6.21 5.01
CA VAL A 162 -1.22 4.89 5.59
C VAL A 162 -2.55 4.18 5.78
N GLY A 163 -2.66 3.00 5.20
CA GLY A 163 -3.70 2.01 5.46
C GLY A 163 -3.24 0.99 6.50
N GLY A 164 -4.18 0.21 7.02
CA GLY A 164 -3.93 -0.90 7.91
C GLY A 164 -5.06 -1.91 7.87
N GLU A 165 -4.77 -3.15 8.25
CA GLU A 165 -5.69 -4.27 8.19
C GLU A 165 -6.02 -4.79 9.60
N ILE A 166 -7.25 -5.23 9.81
CA ILE A 166 -7.73 -5.77 11.10
C ILE A 166 -7.83 -7.30 11.11
N GLY A 167 -7.73 -7.92 9.95
CA GLY A 167 -7.81 -9.37 9.77
C GLY A 167 -7.67 -9.77 8.32
N GLU A 168 -7.55 -11.08 8.07
CA GLU A 168 -7.40 -11.62 6.72
C GLU A 168 -8.76 -11.98 6.12
N VAL A 169 -9.01 -11.61 4.86
CA VAL A 169 -10.24 -11.97 4.14
C VAL A 169 -10.37 -13.49 4.00
N GLY A 170 -11.56 -14.01 4.31
CA GLY A 170 -11.86 -15.44 4.22
C GLY A 170 -11.34 -16.29 5.36
N LYS A 171 -10.83 -15.67 6.42
CA LYS A 171 -10.43 -16.32 7.67
C LYS A 171 -11.31 -15.85 8.84
N GLU A 172 -11.20 -16.53 9.96
CA GLU A 172 -11.78 -16.09 11.23
C GLU A 172 -11.06 -14.81 11.69
N ASN A 173 -11.81 -13.84 12.19
CA ASN A 173 -11.31 -12.55 12.64
C ASN A 173 -11.75 -12.28 14.08
N SER A 174 -11.11 -11.29 14.73
CA SER A 174 -11.51 -10.79 16.04
C SER A 174 -12.95 -10.26 16.01
N ASN A 175 -13.72 -10.58 17.05
CA ASN A 175 -15.13 -10.19 17.23
C ASN A 175 -15.28 -9.31 18.48
#